data_92ea53db40ac8a2e2b220747fa5c286e
#
_entry.id   92ea53db40ac8a2e2b220747fa5c286e
#
_cell.length_a   1.000
_cell.length_b   1.000
_cell.length_c   1.000
_cell.angle_alpha   90.00
_cell.angle_beta   90.00
_cell.angle_gamma   90.00
#
_symmetry.space_group_name_H-M   'P 1'
#
loop_
_entity.id
_entity.type
_entity.pdbx_description
1 polymer ?
#
loop_
_entity_poly.entity_id
_entity_poly.type
_entity_poly.pdbx_seq_one_letter_code
_entity_poly.pdbx_strand_id
1 'polypeptide(L)'
;MNWLGNKPEFYEEEVRSRLESMDCLVTLKIEDDVIDQVKRFVGRNKTATLEILKRTENYFPLIDRIFTENNLPTDLKYLTIVESALQLDAKSHVGAAGIWQLMPATARILKLRVDSKVDQRLDPVLATQAAALYFKNLYAMFNDWSLVIAAYNCGEYRVKDLIESSKATDFWGIKKLLPRQTQLFVPAFIGASYFMKYHPDHNIIPVVEEFPDQKITFAKIYKEVNLRDLFKKTGIKKELFLSLNPSYKRFVIPGLSSGSSVSLPDSLMVEFVDYYRFQNKFNPVLDEARVMDDAMPDHEVISFNRPFIFAPDNISIQNTSTINLAFESASIKDIKTQTDYKAVEDHKIIRHLVKTRESLSEIADRYQVDLEELLSWNELNPAKELLAGTVIKIKPANTKISNAELSMSNE
;
A
#
# COMPACT_ATOMS: atom_id res chain seq x y z
N MET A 1 -23.07 22.45 39.92
CA MET A 1 -23.97 21.49 39.25
C MET A 1 -23.27 21.03 37.98
N ASN A 2 -22.60 19.86 38.05
CA ASN A 2 -21.86 19.27 36.91
C ASN A 2 -22.83 18.50 36.02
N TRP A 3 -23.30 19.13 34.96
CA TRP A 3 -23.97 18.45 33.83
C TRP A 3 -22.95 17.98 32.78
N LEU A 4 -22.01 17.16 33.17
CA LEU A 4 -21.31 16.28 32.26
C LEU A 4 -21.97 14.90 32.37
N GLY A 5 -23.23 14.83 31.92
CA GLY A 5 -23.87 13.55 31.68
C GLY A 5 -23.04 12.82 30.63
N ASN A 6 -22.49 11.64 30.99
CA ASN A 6 -21.92 10.68 30.06
C ASN A 6 -22.95 10.47 28.95
N LYS A 7 -22.74 11.11 27.79
CA LYS A 7 -23.46 10.71 26.58
C LYS A 7 -23.20 9.22 26.39
N PRO A 8 -24.24 8.38 26.23
CA PRO A 8 -24.01 6.99 25.93
C PRO A 8 -23.12 6.90 24.70
N GLU A 9 -22.17 6.00 24.75
CA GLU A 9 -21.13 5.85 23.74
C GLU A 9 -21.68 5.41 22.36
N PHE A 10 -22.95 5.04 22.31
CA PHE A 10 -23.65 4.55 21.12
C PHE A 10 -25.13 5.00 21.15
N TYR A 11 -25.52 5.80 20.16
CA TYR A 11 -26.92 6.24 19.94
C TYR A 11 -27.50 5.45 18.78
N GLU A 12 -28.29 4.42 19.07
CA GLU A 12 -28.84 3.55 18.04
C GLU A 12 -29.75 4.26 17.05
N GLU A 13 -30.56 5.21 17.51
CA GLU A 13 -31.46 6.01 16.66
C GLU A 13 -30.68 6.85 15.64
N GLU A 14 -29.58 7.49 16.06
CA GLU A 14 -28.72 8.23 15.14
C GLU A 14 -28.05 7.30 14.12
N VAL A 15 -27.60 6.12 14.56
CA VAL A 15 -27.00 5.11 13.67
C VAL A 15 -28.01 4.64 12.63
N ARG A 16 -29.26 4.36 13.03
CA ARG A 16 -30.35 3.96 12.12
C ARG A 16 -30.64 5.07 11.11
N SER A 17 -30.78 6.31 11.54
CA SER A 17 -31.00 7.45 10.65
C SER A 17 -29.87 7.66 9.64
N ARG A 18 -28.60 7.52 10.07
CA ARG A 18 -27.46 7.60 9.17
C ARG A 18 -27.43 6.44 8.18
N LEU A 19 -27.74 5.22 8.61
CA LEU A 19 -27.82 4.06 7.72
C LEU A 19 -28.92 4.23 6.68
N GLU A 20 -30.09 4.81 7.01
CA GLU A 20 -31.17 5.07 6.08
C GLU A 20 -30.76 6.04 4.95
N SER A 21 -29.87 6.99 5.26
CA SER A 21 -29.37 7.98 4.31
C SER A 21 -28.02 7.58 3.65
N MET A 22 -27.43 6.46 4.08
CA MET A 22 -26.12 6.05 3.62
C MET A 22 -26.18 5.42 2.23
N ASP A 23 -25.45 6.01 1.29
CA ASP A 23 -25.13 5.31 0.04
C ASP A 23 -24.19 4.14 0.34
N CYS A 24 -24.57 2.94 -0.08
CA CYS A 24 -23.86 1.70 0.18
C CYS A 24 -23.83 0.82 -1.08
N LEU A 25 -22.69 0.20 -1.34
CA LEU A 25 -22.49 -0.68 -2.50
C LEU A 25 -23.49 -1.85 -2.54
N VAL A 26 -23.95 -2.32 -1.39
CA VAL A 26 -24.87 -3.44 -1.25
C VAL A 26 -26.27 -2.98 -0.87
N THR A 27 -27.29 -3.77 -1.21
CA THR A 27 -28.65 -3.52 -0.76
C THR A 27 -28.70 -3.48 0.77
N LEU A 28 -29.03 -2.32 1.33
CA LEU A 28 -29.04 -2.08 2.76
C LEU A 28 -30.38 -2.47 3.34
N LYS A 29 -30.40 -3.39 4.33
CA LYS A 29 -31.52 -3.64 5.24
C LYS A 29 -31.05 -3.43 6.67
N ILE A 30 -31.74 -2.59 7.42
CA ILE A 30 -31.37 -2.25 8.78
C ILE A 30 -31.96 -3.30 9.75
N GLU A 31 -31.31 -4.45 9.80
CA GLU A 31 -31.61 -5.52 10.76
C GLU A 31 -30.69 -5.40 11.99
N ASP A 32 -31.04 -6.08 13.09
CA ASP A 32 -30.25 -6.07 14.32
C ASP A 32 -28.80 -6.54 14.10
N ASP A 33 -28.59 -7.54 13.22
CA ASP A 33 -27.25 -7.99 12.81
C ASP A 33 -26.39 -6.82 12.24
N VAL A 34 -26.99 -5.87 11.49
CA VAL A 34 -26.28 -4.70 10.95
C VAL A 34 -25.92 -3.71 12.07
N ILE A 35 -26.88 -3.43 12.97
CA ILE A 35 -26.66 -2.55 14.12
C ILE A 35 -25.55 -3.12 15.02
N ASP A 36 -25.56 -4.43 15.26
CA ASP A 36 -24.53 -5.09 16.06
C ASP A 36 -23.14 -5.00 15.40
N GLN A 37 -23.05 -5.08 14.07
CA GLN A 37 -21.79 -4.89 13.38
C GLN A 37 -21.30 -3.44 13.47
N VAL A 38 -22.17 -2.44 13.33
CA VAL A 38 -21.81 -1.03 13.55
C VAL A 38 -21.30 -0.84 14.98
N LYS A 39 -22.00 -1.37 16.01
CA LYS A 39 -21.55 -1.33 17.41
C LYS A 39 -20.15 -1.88 17.63
N ARG A 40 -19.77 -2.92 16.88
CA ARG A 40 -18.41 -3.52 16.97
C ARG A 40 -17.33 -2.52 16.58
N PHE A 41 -17.58 -1.69 15.57
CA PHE A 41 -16.60 -0.72 15.09
C PHE A 41 -16.60 0.58 15.91
N VAL A 42 -17.80 1.10 16.28
CA VAL A 42 -17.87 2.44 16.87
C VAL A 42 -18.12 2.44 18.39
N GLY A 43 -18.48 1.28 18.99
CA GLY A 43 -18.99 1.26 20.36
C GLY A 43 -17.94 1.05 21.46
N ARG A 44 -17.04 0.06 21.37
CA ARG A 44 -16.30 -0.39 22.57
C ARG A 44 -14.78 -0.36 22.49
N ASN A 45 -14.18 -0.50 21.34
CA ASN A 45 -12.73 -0.64 21.25
C ASN A 45 -12.11 0.41 20.33
N LYS A 46 -12.10 1.65 20.81
CA LYS A 46 -11.54 2.79 20.05
C LYS A 46 -10.08 2.58 19.65
N THR A 47 -9.28 1.92 20.49
CA THR A 47 -7.87 1.63 20.16
C THR A 47 -7.76 0.72 18.94
N ALA A 48 -8.53 -0.37 18.88
CA ALA A 48 -8.51 -1.28 17.75
C ALA A 48 -9.00 -0.59 16.45
N THR A 49 -10.03 0.24 16.55
CA THR A 49 -10.54 0.98 15.38
C THR A 49 -9.59 2.08 14.90
N LEU A 50 -8.88 2.74 15.81
CA LEU A 50 -7.81 3.69 15.45
C LEU A 50 -6.66 3.00 14.72
N GLU A 51 -6.27 1.79 15.15
CA GLU A 51 -5.27 1.00 14.44
C GLU A 51 -5.75 0.56 13.03
N ILE A 52 -7.04 0.30 12.86
CA ILE A 52 -7.61 0.07 11.52
C ILE A 52 -7.46 1.32 10.66
N LEU A 53 -7.85 2.50 11.17
CA LEU A 53 -7.73 3.76 10.43
C LEU A 53 -6.29 4.05 10.00
N LYS A 54 -5.31 3.86 10.88
CA LYS A 54 -3.88 4.00 10.53
C LYS A 54 -3.49 3.08 9.37
N ARG A 55 -3.97 1.83 9.36
CA ARG A 55 -3.68 0.89 8.26
C ARG A 55 -4.40 1.28 6.98
N THR A 56 -5.60 1.87 7.05
CA THR A 56 -6.29 2.35 5.84
C THR A 56 -5.50 3.45 5.14
N GLU A 57 -4.84 4.34 5.84
CA GLU A 57 -3.98 5.37 5.26
C GLU A 57 -2.87 4.79 4.37
N ASN A 58 -2.31 3.64 4.79
CA ASN A 58 -1.22 2.98 4.07
C ASN A 58 -1.69 2.14 2.87
N TYR A 59 -2.84 1.46 2.99
CA TYR A 59 -3.20 0.42 2.00
C TYR A 59 -4.41 0.79 1.14
N PHE A 60 -5.32 1.66 1.57
CA PHE A 60 -6.46 2.04 0.76
C PHE A 60 -6.08 2.75 -0.54
N PRO A 61 -5.09 3.65 -0.60
CA PRO A 61 -4.66 4.23 -1.87
C PRO A 61 -4.18 3.20 -2.89
N LEU A 62 -3.51 2.12 -2.44
CA LEU A 62 -3.11 1.00 -3.29
C LEU A 62 -4.34 0.23 -3.80
N ILE A 63 -5.27 -0.11 -2.90
CA ILE A 63 -6.47 -0.88 -3.24
C ILE A 63 -7.37 -0.08 -4.19
N ASP A 64 -7.61 1.20 -3.90
CA ASP A 64 -8.41 2.10 -4.72
C ASP A 64 -7.87 2.18 -6.15
N ARG A 65 -6.56 2.32 -6.30
CA ARG A 65 -5.92 2.33 -7.60
C ARG A 65 -6.16 1.03 -8.36
N ILE A 66 -5.82 -0.12 -7.74
CA ILE A 66 -5.98 -1.43 -8.40
C ILE A 66 -7.44 -1.69 -8.78
N PHE A 67 -8.40 -1.32 -7.92
CA PHE A 67 -9.82 -1.52 -8.20
C PHE A 67 -10.33 -0.59 -9.30
N THR A 68 -9.95 0.68 -9.29
CA THR A 68 -10.28 1.64 -10.36
C THR A 68 -9.75 1.16 -11.72
N GLU A 69 -8.50 0.72 -11.78
CA GLU A 69 -7.90 0.15 -12.99
C GLU A 69 -8.60 -1.10 -13.49
N ASN A 70 -9.24 -1.83 -12.59
CA ASN A 70 -10.03 -3.02 -12.92
C ASN A 70 -11.52 -2.78 -13.12
N ASN A 71 -11.98 -1.52 -13.10
CA ASN A 71 -13.38 -1.12 -13.18
C ASN A 71 -14.24 -1.78 -12.08
N LEU A 72 -13.70 -1.85 -10.86
CA LEU A 72 -14.39 -2.34 -9.67
C LEU A 72 -14.77 -1.21 -8.73
N PRO A 73 -15.90 -1.31 -8.02
CA PRO A 73 -16.24 -0.38 -6.95
C PRO A 73 -15.17 -0.35 -5.87
N THR A 74 -14.68 0.85 -5.55
CA THR A 74 -13.62 1.00 -4.55
C THR A 74 -14.09 0.66 -3.13
N ASP A 75 -15.38 0.72 -2.85
CA ASP A 75 -15.96 0.35 -1.56
C ASP A 75 -15.70 -1.12 -1.17
N LEU A 76 -15.45 -2.01 -2.15
CA LEU A 76 -15.04 -3.38 -1.87
C LEU A 76 -13.79 -3.46 -0.98
N LYS A 77 -12.99 -2.40 -0.90
CA LYS A 77 -11.84 -2.31 0.03
C LYS A 77 -12.23 -2.49 1.49
N TYR A 78 -13.46 -2.13 1.88
CA TYR A 78 -13.93 -2.31 3.26
C TYR A 78 -13.99 -3.78 3.69
N LEU A 79 -14.00 -4.72 2.75
CA LEU A 79 -13.86 -6.15 3.08
C LEU A 79 -12.54 -6.47 3.76
N THR A 80 -11.45 -5.75 3.47
CA THR A 80 -10.16 -5.97 4.14
C THR A 80 -10.22 -5.63 5.63
N ILE A 81 -11.11 -4.72 6.02
CA ILE A 81 -11.39 -4.42 7.43
C ILE A 81 -12.07 -5.61 8.09
N VAL A 82 -13.08 -6.18 7.42
CA VAL A 82 -13.87 -7.32 7.91
C VAL A 82 -13.04 -8.59 8.01
N GLU A 83 -12.19 -8.84 7.03
CA GLU A 83 -11.40 -10.07 6.90
C GLU A 83 -10.19 -10.11 7.86
N SER A 84 -9.48 -9.01 7.99
CA SER A 84 -8.19 -9.01 8.68
C SER A 84 -7.89 -7.75 9.49
N ALA A 85 -8.80 -6.76 9.52
CA ALA A 85 -8.46 -5.40 10.00
C ALA A 85 -7.22 -4.83 9.28
N LEU A 86 -7.02 -5.17 7.98
CA LEU A 86 -5.85 -4.79 7.16
C LEU A 86 -4.49 -5.29 7.70
N GLN A 87 -4.47 -6.36 8.48
CA GLN A 87 -3.23 -6.98 8.94
C GLN A 87 -2.62 -7.84 7.83
N LEU A 88 -1.40 -7.48 7.40
CA LEU A 88 -0.71 -8.18 6.30
C LEU A 88 -0.43 -9.65 6.60
N ASP A 89 -0.05 -9.96 7.84
CA ASP A 89 0.36 -11.28 8.30
C ASP A 89 -0.78 -12.11 8.91
N ALA A 90 -2.02 -11.59 8.84
CA ALA A 90 -3.20 -12.28 9.38
C ALA A 90 -3.33 -13.69 8.80
N LYS A 91 -3.56 -14.66 9.68
CA LYS A 91 -3.80 -16.07 9.31
C LYS A 91 -4.92 -16.63 10.14
N SER A 92 -5.92 -17.19 9.46
CA SER A 92 -6.99 -17.93 10.14
C SER A 92 -6.55 -19.35 10.50
N HIS A 93 -7.24 -19.97 11.45
CA HIS A 93 -7.02 -21.37 11.84
C HIS A 93 -7.34 -22.37 10.71
N VAL A 94 -8.15 -21.97 9.72
CA VAL A 94 -8.46 -22.77 8.53
C VAL A 94 -7.49 -22.49 7.35
N GLY A 95 -6.50 -21.64 7.55
CA GLY A 95 -5.43 -21.41 6.60
C GLY A 95 -5.66 -20.27 5.59
N ALA A 96 -6.71 -19.46 5.75
CA ALA A 96 -6.83 -18.21 5.01
C ALA A 96 -5.73 -17.21 5.46
N ALA A 97 -5.24 -16.33 4.56
CA ALA A 97 -4.11 -15.47 4.89
C ALA A 97 -4.14 -14.11 4.15
N GLY A 98 -3.49 -13.12 4.79
CA GLY A 98 -3.30 -11.77 4.29
C GLY A 98 -4.51 -10.86 4.47
N ILE A 99 -4.42 -9.64 3.96
CA ILE A 99 -5.48 -8.62 4.11
C ILE A 99 -6.82 -9.08 3.49
N TRP A 100 -6.77 -9.93 2.48
CA TRP A 100 -7.91 -10.47 1.76
C TRP A 100 -8.35 -11.86 2.25
N GLN A 101 -7.67 -12.45 3.25
CA GLN A 101 -7.95 -13.78 3.79
C GLN A 101 -8.19 -14.85 2.70
N LEU A 102 -7.33 -14.87 1.68
CA LEU A 102 -7.43 -15.84 0.59
C LEU A 102 -7.05 -17.26 1.08
N MET A 103 -7.90 -18.23 0.77
CA MET A 103 -7.59 -19.64 1.00
C MET A 103 -6.46 -20.12 0.07
N PRO A 104 -5.61 -21.07 0.47
CA PRO A 104 -4.51 -21.55 -0.36
C PRO A 104 -4.94 -22.09 -1.72
N ALA A 105 -6.10 -22.75 -1.81
CA ALA A 105 -6.64 -23.25 -3.07
C ALA A 105 -7.05 -22.11 -4.00
N THR A 106 -7.82 -21.15 -3.50
CA THR A 106 -8.25 -19.95 -4.24
C THR A 106 -7.05 -19.14 -4.71
N ALA A 107 -6.05 -18.94 -3.85
CA ALA A 107 -4.83 -18.22 -4.18
C ALA A 107 -4.08 -18.86 -5.37
N ARG A 108 -3.97 -20.19 -5.40
CA ARG A 108 -3.33 -20.91 -6.53
C ARG A 108 -4.12 -20.80 -7.83
N ILE A 109 -5.46 -20.86 -7.77
CA ILE A 109 -6.34 -20.64 -8.94
C ILE A 109 -6.12 -19.22 -9.49
N LEU A 110 -5.96 -18.24 -8.59
CA LEU A 110 -5.67 -16.85 -8.92
C LEU A 110 -4.18 -16.60 -9.22
N LYS A 111 -3.39 -17.67 -9.45
CA LYS A 111 -1.97 -17.64 -9.82
C LYS A 111 -1.04 -17.02 -8.77
N LEU A 112 -1.45 -16.91 -7.52
CA LEU A 112 -0.57 -16.54 -6.41
C LEU A 112 0.32 -17.70 -6.01
N ARG A 113 1.60 -17.41 -5.80
CA ARG A 113 2.57 -18.38 -5.32
C ARG A 113 2.44 -18.56 -3.80
N VAL A 114 2.21 -19.81 -3.38
CA VAL A 114 2.12 -20.21 -1.97
C VAL A 114 2.98 -21.45 -1.78
N ASP A 115 4.21 -21.26 -1.29
CA ASP A 115 5.17 -22.37 -1.09
C ASP A 115 6.02 -22.15 0.19
N SER A 116 7.11 -22.91 0.32
CA SER A 116 8.02 -22.85 1.48
C SER A 116 8.89 -21.58 1.52
N LYS A 117 9.00 -20.83 0.41
CA LYS A 117 9.83 -19.62 0.30
C LYS A 117 8.98 -18.35 0.36
N VAL A 118 7.81 -18.38 -0.28
CA VAL A 118 6.95 -17.21 -0.48
C VAL A 118 5.49 -17.57 -0.22
N ASP A 119 4.75 -16.61 0.34
CA ASP A 119 3.30 -16.66 0.45
C ASP A 119 2.72 -15.33 -0.05
N GLN A 120 2.41 -15.27 -1.35
CA GLN A 120 1.94 -14.04 -1.99
C GLN A 120 0.55 -13.57 -1.55
N ARG A 121 -0.14 -14.34 -0.72
CA ARG A 121 -1.36 -13.88 -0.06
C ARG A 121 -1.10 -12.80 0.99
N LEU A 122 0.14 -12.77 1.52
CA LEU A 122 0.62 -11.78 2.48
C LEU A 122 1.23 -10.55 1.81
N ASP A 123 1.29 -10.52 0.50
CA ASP A 123 1.75 -9.39 -0.31
C ASP A 123 0.54 -8.50 -0.64
N PRO A 124 0.49 -7.24 -0.17
CA PRO A 124 -0.70 -6.40 -0.35
C PRO A 124 -1.00 -6.08 -1.82
N VAL A 125 0.03 -5.97 -2.66
CA VAL A 125 -0.13 -5.67 -4.09
C VAL A 125 -0.70 -6.88 -4.82
N LEU A 126 0.00 -8.02 -4.73
CA LEU A 126 -0.36 -9.23 -5.47
C LEU A 126 -1.68 -9.83 -4.99
N ALA A 127 -1.91 -9.80 -3.66
CA ALA A 127 -3.17 -10.26 -3.08
C ALA A 127 -4.37 -9.38 -3.51
N THR A 128 -4.17 -8.05 -3.63
CA THR A 128 -5.24 -7.16 -4.09
C THR A 128 -5.53 -7.36 -5.58
N GLN A 129 -4.53 -7.59 -6.42
CA GLN A 129 -4.73 -7.94 -7.83
C GLN A 129 -5.51 -9.25 -7.99
N ALA A 130 -5.16 -10.26 -7.19
CA ALA A 130 -5.87 -11.53 -7.17
C ALA A 130 -7.32 -11.37 -6.69
N ALA A 131 -7.56 -10.58 -5.64
CA ALA A 131 -8.89 -10.27 -5.14
C ALA A 131 -9.72 -9.52 -6.21
N ALA A 132 -9.12 -8.57 -6.92
CA ALA A 132 -9.79 -7.86 -8.02
C ALA A 132 -10.27 -8.82 -9.11
N LEU A 133 -9.42 -9.75 -9.54
CA LEU A 133 -9.80 -10.78 -10.51
C LEU A 133 -10.93 -11.67 -9.96
N TYR A 134 -10.86 -12.06 -8.69
CA TYR A 134 -11.88 -12.89 -8.08
C TYR A 134 -13.24 -12.17 -7.99
N PHE A 135 -13.26 -10.88 -7.59
CA PHE A 135 -14.48 -10.07 -7.60
C PHE A 135 -15.10 -9.93 -8.98
N LYS A 136 -14.29 -9.73 -10.02
CA LYS A 136 -14.80 -9.69 -11.41
C LYS A 136 -15.50 -10.98 -11.80
N ASN A 137 -14.89 -12.13 -11.48
CA ASN A 137 -15.47 -13.43 -11.79
C ASN A 137 -16.78 -13.67 -11.02
N LEU A 138 -16.81 -13.31 -9.73
CA LEU A 138 -18.04 -13.43 -8.92
C LEU A 138 -19.13 -12.50 -9.41
N TYR A 139 -18.79 -11.26 -9.78
CA TYR A 139 -19.78 -10.31 -10.30
C TYR A 139 -20.35 -10.75 -11.65
N ALA A 140 -19.55 -11.35 -12.51
CA ALA A 140 -20.03 -11.94 -13.76
C ALA A 140 -21.04 -13.09 -13.54
N MET A 141 -20.96 -13.77 -12.38
CA MET A 141 -21.91 -14.85 -12.04
C MET A 141 -23.21 -14.32 -11.43
N PHE A 142 -23.15 -13.30 -10.58
CA PHE A 142 -24.27 -12.91 -9.72
C PHE A 142 -24.89 -11.56 -10.09
N ASN A 143 -24.14 -10.67 -10.71
CA ASN A 143 -24.56 -9.30 -11.03
C ASN A 143 -25.21 -8.52 -9.85
N ASP A 144 -24.86 -8.91 -8.62
CA ASP A 144 -25.29 -8.34 -7.34
C ASP A 144 -24.16 -8.38 -6.33
N TRP A 145 -23.78 -7.23 -5.78
CA TRP A 145 -22.64 -7.11 -4.89
C TRP A 145 -22.87 -7.79 -3.54
N SER A 146 -24.10 -7.85 -3.04
CA SER A 146 -24.41 -8.57 -1.79
C SER A 146 -24.19 -10.08 -1.95
N LEU A 147 -24.58 -10.65 -3.10
CA LEU A 147 -24.33 -12.05 -3.44
C LEU A 147 -22.85 -12.30 -3.70
N VAL A 148 -22.15 -11.37 -4.35
CA VAL A 148 -20.68 -11.44 -4.55
C VAL A 148 -19.95 -11.51 -3.22
N ILE A 149 -20.30 -10.64 -2.26
CA ILE A 149 -19.69 -10.63 -0.93
C ILE A 149 -20.00 -11.93 -0.17
N ALA A 150 -21.22 -12.43 -0.25
CA ALA A 150 -21.56 -13.73 0.34
C ALA A 150 -20.77 -14.88 -0.29
N ALA A 151 -20.66 -14.91 -1.62
CA ALA A 151 -19.92 -15.92 -2.38
C ALA A 151 -18.41 -15.87 -2.10
N TYR A 152 -17.84 -14.67 -1.93
CA TYR A 152 -16.46 -14.51 -1.50
C TYR A 152 -16.16 -15.24 -0.18
N ASN A 153 -17.10 -15.17 0.77
CA ASN A 153 -16.95 -15.78 2.09
C ASN A 153 -17.21 -17.29 2.12
N CYS A 154 -18.27 -17.79 1.46
CA CYS A 154 -18.65 -19.20 1.57
C CYS A 154 -18.54 -20.03 0.27
N GLY A 155 -18.04 -19.41 -0.79
CA GLY A 155 -17.87 -20.02 -2.10
C GLY A 155 -19.07 -19.81 -3.03
N GLU A 156 -18.77 -19.61 -4.31
CA GLU A 156 -19.73 -19.24 -5.35
C GLU A 156 -20.78 -20.33 -5.62
N TYR A 157 -20.38 -21.59 -5.62
CA TYR A 157 -21.31 -22.68 -5.90
C TYR A 157 -22.41 -22.79 -4.86
N ARG A 158 -22.08 -22.61 -3.58
CA ARG A 158 -23.05 -22.63 -2.50
C ARG A 158 -24.10 -21.51 -2.65
N VAL A 159 -23.66 -20.29 -2.97
CA VAL A 159 -24.58 -19.17 -3.19
C VAL A 159 -25.45 -19.43 -4.40
N LYS A 160 -24.88 -19.94 -5.50
CA LYS A 160 -25.60 -20.29 -6.71
C LYS A 160 -26.67 -21.33 -6.45
N ASP A 161 -26.34 -22.43 -5.80
CA ASP A 161 -27.30 -23.53 -5.47
C ASP A 161 -28.44 -23.02 -4.59
N LEU A 162 -28.16 -22.13 -3.64
CA LEU A 162 -29.19 -21.52 -2.78
C LEU A 162 -30.14 -20.61 -3.53
N ILE A 163 -29.62 -19.77 -4.42
CA ILE A 163 -30.45 -18.90 -5.28
C ILE A 163 -31.35 -19.76 -6.17
N GLU A 164 -30.81 -20.77 -6.84
CA GLU A 164 -31.56 -21.66 -7.73
C GLU A 164 -32.65 -22.44 -6.98
N SER A 165 -32.31 -22.98 -5.82
CA SER A 165 -33.24 -23.84 -5.03
C SER A 165 -34.31 -23.03 -4.29
N SER A 166 -33.99 -21.86 -3.77
CA SER A 166 -34.92 -21.03 -2.99
C SER A 166 -35.76 -20.08 -3.85
N LYS A 167 -35.39 -19.89 -5.12
CA LYS A 167 -35.96 -18.85 -6.02
C LYS A 167 -35.83 -17.42 -5.49
N ALA A 168 -34.96 -17.18 -4.52
CA ALA A 168 -34.63 -15.86 -4.05
C ALA A 168 -33.76 -15.12 -5.08
N THR A 169 -33.84 -13.79 -5.10
CA THR A 169 -33.13 -12.97 -6.07
C THR A 169 -31.97 -12.17 -5.47
N ASP A 170 -31.86 -12.16 -4.16
CA ASP A 170 -30.86 -11.38 -3.44
C ASP A 170 -30.28 -12.13 -2.20
N PHE A 171 -29.26 -11.53 -1.61
CA PHE A 171 -28.64 -12.03 -0.37
C PHE A 171 -29.65 -12.17 0.78
N TRP A 172 -30.55 -11.20 0.96
CA TRP A 172 -31.46 -11.20 2.09
C TRP A 172 -32.49 -12.31 2.04
N GLY A 173 -32.85 -12.73 0.82
CA GLY A 173 -33.73 -13.87 0.59
C GLY A 173 -33.09 -15.20 0.94
N ILE A 174 -31.77 -15.36 0.71
CA ILE A 174 -31.04 -16.60 1.07
C ILE A 174 -30.32 -16.53 2.42
N LYS A 175 -30.26 -15.36 3.08
CA LYS A 175 -29.47 -15.14 4.30
C LYS A 175 -29.63 -16.24 5.33
N LYS A 176 -30.86 -16.63 5.65
CA LYS A 176 -31.15 -17.65 6.66
C LYS A 176 -30.71 -19.06 6.28
N LEU A 177 -30.46 -19.32 5.00
CA LEU A 177 -30.01 -20.62 4.47
C LEU A 177 -28.48 -20.74 4.44
N LEU A 178 -27.77 -19.60 4.55
CA LEU A 178 -26.31 -19.52 4.54
C LEU A 178 -25.71 -19.96 5.90
N PRO A 179 -24.43 -20.38 5.94
CA PRO A 179 -23.70 -20.57 7.20
C PRO A 179 -23.74 -19.31 8.08
N ARG A 180 -23.80 -19.46 9.40
CA ARG A 180 -23.95 -18.32 10.33
C ARG A 180 -22.88 -17.23 10.11
N GLN A 181 -21.64 -17.61 9.83
CA GLN A 181 -20.58 -16.66 9.52
C GLN A 181 -20.95 -15.81 8.29
N THR A 182 -21.43 -16.44 7.22
CA THR A 182 -21.80 -15.74 5.97
C THR A 182 -23.06 -14.90 6.15
N GLN A 183 -24.01 -15.31 7.00
CA GLN A 183 -25.17 -14.50 7.36
C GLN A 183 -24.79 -13.13 7.94
N LEU A 184 -23.64 -13.07 8.65
CA LEU A 184 -23.12 -11.87 9.28
C LEU A 184 -22.12 -11.11 8.38
N PHE A 185 -21.70 -11.67 7.25
CA PHE A 185 -20.60 -11.11 6.48
C PHE A 185 -21.01 -9.85 5.71
N VAL A 186 -22.18 -9.85 5.03
CA VAL A 186 -22.75 -8.65 4.41
C VAL A 186 -23.12 -7.58 5.45
N PRO A 187 -23.80 -7.91 6.58
CA PRO A 187 -23.94 -7.00 7.71
C PRO A 187 -22.62 -6.39 8.20
N ALA A 188 -21.52 -7.19 8.27
CA ALA A 188 -20.22 -6.70 8.68
C ALA A 188 -19.60 -5.74 7.64
N PHE A 189 -19.78 -5.98 6.35
CA PHE A 189 -19.40 -5.05 5.29
C PHE A 189 -20.14 -3.72 5.42
N ILE A 190 -21.47 -3.74 5.67
CA ILE A 190 -22.26 -2.52 5.91
C ILE A 190 -21.73 -1.79 7.15
N GLY A 191 -21.43 -2.52 8.24
CA GLY A 191 -20.85 -1.94 9.45
C GLY A 191 -19.47 -1.30 9.22
N ALA A 192 -18.61 -1.91 8.41
CA ALA A 192 -17.32 -1.36 8.03
C ALA A 192 -17.47 -0.11 7.14
N SER A 193 -18.41 -0.13 6.19
CA SER A 193 -18.76 1.02 5.35
C SER A 193 -19.25 2.19 6.18
N TYR A 194 -20.15 1.93 7.12
CA TYR A 194 -20.63 2.92 8.09
C TYR A 194 -19.46 3.50 8.92
N PHE A 195 -18.62 2.64 9.48
CA PHE A 195 -17.47 3.05 10.26
C PHE A 195 -16.56 3.99 9.47
N MET A 196 -16.20 3.63 8.26
CA MET A 196 -15.32 4.46 7.43
C MET A 196 -15.93 5.82 7.07
N LYS A 197 -17.25 5.91 6.96
CA LYS A 197 -17.95 7.15 6.64
C LYS A 197 -18.19 8.03 7.86
N TYR A 198 -18.48 7.45 9.02
CA TYR A 198 -18.98 8.17 10.21
C TYR A 198 -18.10 8.04 11.46
N HIS A 199 -16.88 7.51 11.37
CA HIS A 199 -15.99 7.40 12.54
C HIS A 199 -15.74 8.74 13.27
N PRO A 200 -15.66 9.92 12.60
CA PRO A 200 -15.49 11.18 13.30
C PRO A 200 -16.69 11.54 14.17
N ASP A 201 -17.91 11.22 13.74
CA ASP A 201 -19.15 11.47 14.48
C ASP A 201 -19.24 10.66 15.78
N HIS A 202 -18.45 9.57 15.87
CA HIS A 202 -18.30 8.74 17.06
C HIS A 202 -17.06 9.08 17.89
N ASN A 203 -16.43 10.26 17.64
CA ASN A 203 -15.19 10.67 18.27
C ASN A 203 -14.05 9.63 18.13
N ILE A 204 -13.98 8.96 16.98
CA ILE A 204 -12.90 8.07 16.58
C ILE A 204 -12.10 8.83 15.52
N ILE A 205 -11.18 9.65 15.97
CA ILE A 205 -10.37 10.51 15.12
C ILE A 205 -8.92 10.05 15.27
N PRO A 206 -8.24 9.60 14.20
CA PRO A 206 -6.82 9.28 14.27
C PRO A 206 -6.06 10.55 14.65
N VAL A 207 -5.14 10.42 15.59
CA VAL A 207 -4.17 11.48 15.85
C VAL A 207 -3.26 11.49 14.63
N VAL A 208 -3.30 12.57 13.88
CA VAL A 208 -2.33 12.80 12.80
C VAL A 208 -1.00 13.04 13.50
N GLU A 209 -0.16 12.02 13.57
CA GLU A 209 1.23 12.21 13.94
C GLU A 209 1.85 13.07 12.84
N GLU A 210 2.47 14.20 13.22
CA GLU A 210 3.07 15.19 12.31
C GLU A 210 4.28 14.65 11.51
N PHE A 211 4.43 13.34 11.39
CA PHE A 211 5.51 12.72 10.65
C PHE A 211 4.98 12.18 9.31
N PRO A 212 5.09 12.97 8.22
CA PRO A 212 4.69 12.54 6.88
C PRO A 212 5.55 11.39 6.31
N ASP A 213 6.58 10.96 7.04
CA ASP A 213 7.61 10.01 6.55
C ASP A 213 7.22 8.53 6.61
N GLN A 214 5.96 8.21 6.93
CA GLN A 214 5.53 6.80 7.05
C GLN A 214 4.68 6.30 5.87
N LYS A 215 4.55 7.08 4.81
CA LYS A 215 3.83 6.61 3.62
C LYS A 215 4.55 5.41 3.01
N ILE A 216 3.81 4.31 2.90
CA ILE A 216 4.34 3.07 2.31
C ILE A 216 4.37 3.19 0.79
N THR A 217 5.54 3.00 0.24
CA THR A 217 5.78 2.89 -1.21
C THR A 217 6.04 1.43 -1.56
N PHE A 218 5.60 1.06 -2.76
CA PHE A 218 5.70 -0.28 -3.29
C PHE A 218 6.64 -0.29 -4.50
N ALA A 219 7.56 -1.25 -4.55
CA ALA A 219 8.44 -1.48 -5.68
C ALA A 219 8.30 -2.92 -6.20
N LYS A 220 8.53 -3.11 -7.49
CA LYS A 220 8.59 -4.42 -8.13
C LYS A 220 10.01 -4.70 -8.59
N ILE A 221 10.55 -5.85 -8.25
CA ILE A 221 11.88 -6.27 -8.62
C ILE A 221 11.85 -7.65 -9.28
N TYR A 222 12.78 -7.92 -10.18
CA TYR A 222 12.83 -9.13 -10.99
C TYR A 222 14.02 -10.04 -10.67
N LYS A 223 15.10 -9.47 -10.09
CA LYS A 223 16.28 -10.24 -9.66
C LYS A 223 16.22 -10.59 -8.19
N GLU A 224 16.84 -11.69 -7.84
CA GLU A 224 16.91 -12.16 -6.46
C GLU A 224 17.66 -11.15 -5.56
N VAL A 225 17.16 -10.96 -4.35
CA VAL A 225 17.80 -10.13 -3.32
C VAL A 225 18.03 -10.95 -2.05
N ASN A 226 19.28 -10.98 -1.59
CA ASN A 226 19.64 -11.55 -0.29
C ASN A 226 19.35 -10.52 0.81
N LEU A 227 18.37 -10.79 1.66
CA LEU A 227 17.95 -9.85 2.71
C LEU A 227 18.99 -9.66 3.82
N ARG A 228 19.85 -10.67 4.09
CA ARG A 228 20.92 -10.50 5.08
C ARG A 228 21.96 -9.50 4.62
N ASP A 229 22.30 -9.53 3.35
CA ASP A 229 23.23 -8.59 2.73
C ASP A 229 22.60 -7.19 2.61
N LEU A 230 21.33 -7.11 2.23
CA LEU A 230 20.55 -5.87 2.23
C LEU A 230 20.62 -5.17 3.60
N PHE A 231 20.22 -5.85 4.66
CA PHE A 231 20.19 -5.27 6.01
C PHE A 231 21.57 -4.81 6.48
N LYS A 232 22.62 -5.54 6.13
CA LYS A 232 23.99 -5.17 6.46
C LYS A 232 24.48 -3.92 5.74
N LYS A 233 24.07 -3.72 4.49
CA LYS A 233 24.60 -2.64 3.63
C LYS A 233 23.76 -1.36 3.65
N THR A 234 22.47 -1.45 3.91
CA THR A 234 21.56 -0.31 3.86
C THR A 234 21.15 0.22 5.23
N GLY A 235 21.37 -0.54 6.29
CA GLY A 235 20.88 -0.19 7.63
C GLY A 235 19.36 -0.31 7.79
N ILE A 236 18.63 -0.79 6.77
CA ILE A 236 17.19 -1.08 6.88
C ILE A 236 16.98 -2.10 7.99
N LYS A 237 16.17 -1.75 9.00
CA LYS A 237 15.89 -2.64 10.13
C LYS A 237 15.12 -3.87 9.67
N LYS A 238 15.66 -5.05 9.99
CA LYS A 238 15.07 -6.34 9.63
C LYS A 238 13.61 -6.47 10.07
N GLU A 239 13.31 -6.08 11.29
CA GLU A 239 11.97 -6.19 11.90
C GLU A 239 10.95 -5.35 11.11
N LEU A 240 11.32 -4.12 10.76
CA LEU A 240 10.49 -3.24 9.93
C LEU A 240 10.29 -3.83 8.54
N PHE A 241 11.36 -4.29 7.88
CA PHE A 241 11.25 -4.89 6.56
C PHE A 241 10.31 -6.10 6.56
N LEU A 242 10.48 -7.03 7.50
CA LEU A 242 9.68 -8.24 7.56
C LEU A 242 8.22 -7.98 7.97
N SER A 243 7.93 -6.96 8.79
CA SER A 243 6.57 -6.57 9.13
C SER A 243 5.80 -6.01 7.94
N LEU A 244 6.48 -5.31 7.01
CA LEU A 244 5.90 -4.75 5.79
C LEU A 244 5.91 -5.75 4.61
N ASN A 245 6.74 -6.80 4.68
CA ASN A 245 6.90 -7.81 3.64
C ASN A 245 6.80 -9.24 4.20
N PRO A 246 5.71 -9.59 4.90
CA PRO A 246 5.56 -10.91 5.53
C PRO A 246 5.42 -12.05 4.51
N SER A 247 5.28 -11.75 3.23
CA SER A 247 5.25 -12.72 2.15
C SER A 247 6.54 -13.51 2.01
N TYR A 248 7.70 -12.96 2.43
CA TYR A 248 9.01 -13.60 2.31
C TYR A 248 9.34 -14.44 3.54
N LYS A 249 9.18 -15.76 3.44
CA LYS A 249 9.39 -16.71 4.55
C LYS A 249 10.87 -16.99 4.85
N ARG A 250 11.77 -16.64 3.95
CA ARG A 250 13.21 -16.83 4.08
C ARG A 250 13.93 -15.50 3.82
N PHE A 251 15.21 -15.41 4.18
CA PHE A 251 16.00 -14.20 3.97
C PHE A 251 16.40 -13.99 2.49
N VAL A 252 15.44 -14.18 1.58
CA VAL A 252 15.62 -14.01 0.14
C VAL A 252 14.32 -13.53 -0.47
N ILE A 253 14.39 -12.46 -1.26
CA ILE A 253 13.33 -12.10 -2.20
C ILE A 253 13.66 -12.85 -3.50
N PRO A 254 12.79 -13.73 -3.99
CA PRO A 254 13.09 -14.49 -5.21
C PRO A 254 13.05 -13.59 -6.45
N GLY A 255 13.96 -13.82 -7.37
CA GLY A 255 13.86 -13.29 -8.73
C GLY A 255 12.80 -14.06 -9.52
N LEU A 256 11.72 -13.39 -9.89
CA LEU A 256 10.61 -13.96 -10.64
C LEU A 256 10.39 -13.15 -11.91
N SER A 257 10.08 -13.84 -13.02
CA SER A 257 9.70 -13.18 -14.28
C SER A 257 8.43 -12.32 -14.14
N SER A 258 7.51 -12.73 -13.26
CA SER A 258 6.34 -11.92 -12.88
C SER A 258 6.67 -10.74 -11.95
N GLY A 259 7.90 -10.67 -11.45
CA GLY A 259 8.35 -9.74 -10.44
C GLY A 259 7.98 -10.14 -9.00
N SER A 260 8.74 -9.59 -8.06
CA SER A 260 8.53 -9.69 -6.62
C SER A 260 8.27 -8.29 -6.06
N SER A 261 7.25 -8.13 -5.23
CA SER A 261 6.85 -6.84 -4.65
C SER A 261 7.62 -6.54 -3.37
N VAL A 262 8.00 -5.30 -3.14
CA VAL A 262 8.64 -4.82 -1.90
C VAL A 262 7.89 -3.59 -1.39
N SER A 263 7.57 -3.58 -0.11
CA SER A 263 6.85 -2.50 0.58
C SER A 263 7.78 -1.87 1.62
N LEU A 264 8.01 -0.58 1.54
CA LEU A 264 8.85 0.16 2.49
C LEU A 264 8.33 1.61 2.62
N PRO A 265 8.64 2.31 3.73
CA PRO A 265 8.50 3.75 3.80
C PRO A 265 9.29 4.44 2.68
N ASP A 266 8.79 5.56 2.17
CA ASP A 266 9.40 6.31 1.06
C ASP A 266 10.91 6.54 1.26
N SER A 267 11.31 6.96 2.46
CA SER A 267 12.72 7.22 2.80
C SER A 267 13.61 5.97 2.68
N LEU A 268 13.10 4.81 3.07
CA LEU A 268 13.83 3.54 3.00
C LEU A 268 13.73 2.86 1.64
N MET A 269 12.70 3.17 0.86
CA MET A 269 12.56 2.65 -0.50
C MET A 269 13.70 3.16 -1.40
N VAL A 270 14.15 4.39 -1.22
CA VAL A 270 15.31 4.94 -1.95
C VAL A 270 16.57 4.13 -1.66
N GLU A 271 16.85 3.86 -0.38
CA GLU A 271 17.99 3.04 0.03
C GLU A 271 17.94 1.61 -0.53
N PHE A 272 16.73 1.04 -0.56
CA PHE A 272 16.51 -0.29 -1.15
C PHE A 272 16.80 -0.29 -2.66
N VAL A 273 16.28 0.69 -3.40
CA VAL A 273 16.45 0.80 -4.86
C VAL A 273 17.92 1.02 -5.22
N ASP A 274 18.63 1.88 -4.50
CA ASP A 274 20.06 2.11 -4.71
C ASP A 274 20.87 0.82 -4.48
N TYR A 275 20.56 0.10 -3.39
CA TYR A 275 21.17 -1.21 -3.13
C TYR A 275 20.89 -2.21 -4.25
N TYR A 276 19.64 -2.33 -4.68
CA TYR A 276 19.22 -3.26 -5.71
C TYR A 276 19.93 -3.00 -7.04
N ARG A 277 20.03 -1.74 -7.47
CA ARG A 277 20.75 -1.31 -8.68
C ARG A 277 22.23 -1.64 -8.59
N PHE A 278 22.86 -1.31 -7.46
CA PHE A 278 24.28 -1.59 -7.24
C PHE A 278 24.59 -3.09 -7.29
N GLN A 279 23.79 -3.93 -6.65
CA GLN A 279 23.96 -5.38 -6.63
C GLN A 279 23.84 -6.01 -8.01
N ASN A 280 22.97 -5.49 -8.82
CA ASN A 280 22.70 -6.03 -10.15
C ASN A 280 23.62 -5.44 -11.24
N LYS A 281 24.63 -4.63 -10.86
CA LYS A 281 25.56 -3.99 -11.79
C LYS A 281 24.81 -3.36 -12.96
N PHE A 282 23.78 -2.59 -12.65
CA PHE A 282 22.98 -1.94 -13.68
C PHE A 282 23.88 -1.06 -14.54
N ASN A 283 24.12 -1.47 -15.79
CA ASN A 283 24.83 -0.68 -16.77
C ASN A 283 23.81 -0.23 -17.82
N PRO A 284 23.38 1.04 -17.82
CA PRO A 284 22.34 1.54 -18.71
C PRO A 284 22.69 1.34 -20.20
N VAL A 285 23.98 1.38 -20.56
CA VAL A 285 24.44 1.24 -21.95
C VAL A 285 24.39 -0.20 -22.46
N LEU A 286 24.62 -1.20 -21.59
CA LEU A 286 24.57 -2.61 -21.98
C LEU A 286 23.14 -3.18 -21.93
N ASP A 287 22.29 -2.59 -21.11
CA ASP A 287 20.92 -3.06 -20.94
C ASP A 287 19.98 -2.48 -22.03
N GLU A 288 20.27 -1.30 -22.59
CA GLU A 288 19.56 -0.78 -23.78
C GLU A 288 19.81 -1.62 -25.04
N ALA A 289 20.99 -2.20 -25.20
CA ALA A 289 21.31 -3.07 -26.34
C ALA A 289 20.62 -4.44 -26.29
N ARG A 290 20.16 -4.90 -25.12
CA ARG A 290 19.41 -6.16 -24.95
C ARG A 290 17.90 -6.01 -25.17
N VAL A 291 17.37 -4.79 -25.23
CA VAL A 291 15.94 -4.52 -25.43
C VAL A 291 15.48 -4.80 -26.87
N MET A 292 16.41 -5.01 -27.81
CA MET A 292 16.08 -5.28 -29.22
C MET A 292 15.92 -6.77 -29.59
N ASP A 293 16.32 -7.71 -28.72
CA ASP A 293 16.14 -9.14 -28.95
C ASP A 293 15.45 -9.81 -27.77
N ASP A 294 14.20 -10.18 -27.95
CA ASP A 294 13.37 -11.08 -27.15
C ASP A 294 13.21 -10.82 -25.65
N ALA A 295 11.95 -10.46 -25.28
CA ALA A 295 11.27 -10.76 -24.04
C ALA A 295 11.76 -10.10 -22.75
N MET A 296 10.96 -9.16 -22.24
CA MET A 296 10.91 -8.65 -20.87
C MET A 296 12.23 -8.06 -20.33
N PRO A 297 12.30 -6.77 -20.10
CA PRO A 297 13.48 -6.15 -19.47
C PRO A 297 13.65 -6.63 -18.03
N ASP A 298 14.80 -7.21 -17.74
CA ASP A 298 15.24 -7.70 -16.43
C ASP A 298 15.33 -6.60 -15.34
N HIS A 299 14.92 -5.35 -15.62
CA HIS A 299 15.41 -4.19 -14.86
C HIS A 299 14.40 -3.13 -14.48
N GLU A 300 13.10 -3.33 -14.63
CA GLU A 300 12.17 -2.32 -14.13
C GLU A 300 12.01 -2.39 -12.62
N VAL A 301 12.73 -1.50 -11.92
CA VAL A 301 12.27 -0.99 -10.63
C VAL A 301 11.16 -0.01 -10.94
N ILE A 302 9.93 -0.48 -10.94
CA ILE A 302 8.77 0.38 -11.15
C ILE A 302 8.44 0.98 -9.80
N SER A 303 8.80 2.25 -9.61
CA SER A 303 8.21 3.07 -8.55
C SER A 303 6.73 3.23 -8.85
N PHE A 304 5.87 2.78 -7.93
CA PHE A 304 4.43 2.73 -8.11
C PHE A 304 3.76 4.09 -7.96
N ASN A 305 3.97 4.96 -8.93
CA ASN A 305 2.99 5.95 -9.34
C ASN A 305 2.27 5.54 -10.64
N ARG A 306 2.42 4.28 -11.10
CA ARG A 306 1.78 3.76 -12.31
C ARG A 306 1.12 2.40 -12.10
N PRO A 307 0.05 2.10 -12.87
CA PRO A 307 -0.78 0.94 -12.70
C PRO A 307 -0.05 -0.39 -12.90
N PHE A 308 -0.31 -1.35 -12.00
CA PHE A 308 -0.07 -2.75 -12.26
C PHE A 308 -1.12 -3.23 -13.26
N ILE A 309 -0.74 -3.44 -14.50
CA ILE A 309 -1.62 -4.08 -15.47
C ILE A 309 -1.35 -5.58 -15.41
N PHE A 310 -2.30 -6.34 -14.85
CA PHE A 310 -2.44 -7.73 -15.23
C PHE A 310 -3.07 -7.71 -16.64
N ALA A 311 -2.27 -8.00 -17.68
CA ALA A 311 -2.84 -8.40 -18.95
C ALA A 311 -3.28 -9.86 -18.79
N PRO A 312 -4.58 -10.20 -18.85
CA PRO A 312 -4.96 -11.53 -19.27
C PRO A 312 -4.52 -11.64 -20.73
N ASP A 313 -3.92 -12.78 -21.08
CA ASP A 313 -3.60 -13.11 -22.46
C ASP A 313 -4.81 -12.76 -23.35
N ASN A 314 -4.61 -11.85 -24.33
CA ASN A 314 -5.59 -11.36 -25.32
C ASN A 314 -6.38 -10.06 -25.03
N ILE A 315 -5.75 -9.00 -24.50
CA ILE A 315 -6.24 -7.65 -24.77
C ILE A 315 -5.06 -6.78 -25.18
N SER A 316 -4.98 -6.44 -26.45
CA SER A 316 -4.09 -5.45 -27.03
C SER A 316 -4.48 -4.06 -26.46
N ILE A 317 -3.68 -3.55 -25.51
CA ILE A 317 -3.79 -2.16 -25.06
C ILE A 317 -2.66 -1.39 -25.73
N GLN A 318 -3.02 -0.64 -26.79
CA GLN A 318 -2.17 0.42 -27.31
C GLN A 318 -2.15 1.58 -26.33
N ASN A 319 -0.96 2.11 -26.08
CA ASN A 319 -0.60 3.26 -25.23
C ASN A 319 -0.28 2.96 -23.74
N THR A 320 0.86 2.34 -23.53
CA THR A 320 1.64 2.52 -22.31
C THR A 320 2.76 3.50 -22.61
N SER A 321 2.60 4.76 -22.21
CA SER A 321 3.73 5.66 -22.15
C SER A 321 4.62 5.26 -20.99
N THR A 322 5.70 4.58 -21.31
CA THR A 322 6.82 4.26 -20.44
C THR A 322 7.43 5.57 -19.93
N ILE A 323 7.50 5.78 -18.60
CA ILE A 323 8.41 6.78 -18.06
C ILE A 323 9.78 6.14 -18.10
N ASN A 324 10.51 6.38 -19.16
CA ASN A 324 11.94 6.22 -19.16
C ASN A 324 12.50 7.26 -18.19
N LEU A 325 13.07 6.80 -17.08
CA LEU A 325 14.05 7.58 -16.34
C LEU A 325 15.27 7.71 -17.29
N ALA A 326 15.23 8.75 -18.13
CA ALA A 326 16.39 9.13 -18.89
C ALA A 326 17.44 9.65 -17.91
N PHE A 327 18.41 8.80 -17.58
CA PHE A 327 19.66 9.23 -17.02
C PHE A 327 20.52 9.68 -18.21
N GLU A 328 20.67 10.99 -18.38
CA GLU A 328 21.74 11.53 -19.21
C GLU A 328 23.08 11.05 -18.61
N SER A 329 23.85 10.36 -19.44
CA SER A 329 25.19 9.87 -19.14
C SER A 329 26.13 11.06 -18.91
N ALA A 330 26.44 11.35 -17.66
CA ALA A 330 27.63 12.12 -17.35
C ALA A 330 28.85 11.24 -17.62
N SER A 331 29.66 11.67 -18.56
CA SER A 331 30.91 11.02 -18.99
C SER A 331 31.87 10.92 -17.81
N ILE A 332 32.08 9.70 -17.31
CA ILE A 332 33.17 9.42 -16.36
C ILE A 332 34.44 9.28 -17.20
N LYS A 333 35.17 10.37 -17.37
CA LYS A 333 36.59 10.34 -17.69
C LYS A 333 37.36 10.75 -16.44
N ASP A 334 38.30 9.87 -16.06
CA ASP A 334 39.39 10.10 -15.11
C ASP A 334 39.06 10.20 -13.62
N ILE A 335 38.99 9.05 -12.97
CA ILE A 335 39.40 8.96 -11.56
C ILE A 335 40.57 7.97 -11.50
N LYS A 336 41.79 8.55 -11.46
CA LYS A 336 42.99 7.85 -11.00
C LYS A 336 42.86 7.59 -9.51
N THR A 337 43.15 6.37 -9.14
CA THR A 337 43.40 5.90 -7.79
C THR A 337 44.42 6.78 -7.06
N GLN A 338 44.01 7.41 -5.97
CA GLN A 338 44.89 7.79 -4.89
C GLN A 338 44.18 7.62 -3.57
N THR A 339 44.63 6.65 -2.80
CA THR A 339 44.32 6.38 -1.41
C THR A 339 44.89 7.49 -0.54
N ASP A 340 44.03 8.28 0.07
CA ASP A 340 44.33 9.01 1.29
C ASP A 340 43.02 9.15 2.13
N TYR A 341 42.94 8.33 3.18
CA TYR A 341 41.90 8.45 4.18
C TYR A 341 42.16 9.68 5.04
N LYS A 342 41.47 10.79 4.75
CA LYS A 342 41.20 11.83 5.75
C LYS A 342 39.75 11.69 6.16
N ALA A 343 39.52 11.50 7.47
CA ALA A 343 38.22 11.51 8.09
C ALA A 343 37.50 12.82 7.73
N VAL A 344 36.45 12.72 6.93
CA VAL A 344 35.51 13.81 6.65
C VAL A 344 34.27 13.51 7.48
N GLU A 345 33.92 14.45 8.36
CA GLU A 345 32.68 14.43 9.14
C GLU A 345 31.48 14.19 8.23
N ASP A 346 30.73 13.12 8.54
CA ASP A 346 29.58 12.63 7.79
C ASP A 346 28.41 13.63 7.93
N HIS A 347 28.26 14.55 7.00
CA HIS A 347 27.05 15.35 6.86
C HIS A 347 25.98 14.47 6.23
N LYS A 348 24.98 14.12 7.02
CA LYS A 348 23.87 13.24 6.65
C LYS A 348 23.10 13.86 5.46
N ILE A 349 23.35 13.37 4.23
CA ILE A 349 22.64 13.82 3.02
C ILE A 349 21.19 13.36 3.11
N ILE A 350 20.25 14.30 3.04
CA ILE A 350 18.81 14.03 2.93
C ILE A 350 18.48 13.87 1.45
N ARG A 351 17.64 12.90 1.11
CA ARG A 351 17.15 12.67 -0.25
C ARG A 351 15.65 12.91 -0.29
N HIS A 352 15.20 13.84 -1.12
CA HIS A 352 13.81 14.20 -1.31
C HIS A 352 13.28 13.68 -2.64
N LEU A 353 12.14 13.00 -2.62
CA LEU A 353 11.44 12.55 -3.83
C LEU A 353 10.43 13.61 -4.25
N VAL A 354 10.61 14.19 -5.42
CA VAL A 354 9.76 15.25 -5.97
C VAL A 354 8.33 14.75 -6.17
N LYS A 355 7.36 15.48 -5.64
CA LYS A 355 5.92 15.19 -5.79
C LYS A 355 5.35 15.80 -7.07
N THR A 356 4.18 15.33 -7.49
CA THR A 356 3.46 15.92 -8.62
C THR A 356 3.15 17.39 -8.35
N ARG A 357 3.57 18.28 -9.24
CA ARG A 357 3.45 19.74 -9.15
C ARG A 357 4.28 20.40 -8.03
N GLU A 358 5.27 19.73 -7.50
CA GLU A 358 6.19 20.28 -6.53
C GLU A 358 7.35 20.98 -7.26
N SER A 359 7.64 22.23 -6.88
CA SER A 359 8.72 23.04 -7.46
C SER A 359 10.02 22.91 -6.65
N LEU A 360 11.16 23.18 -7.29
CA LEU A 360 12.46 23.24 -6.60
C LEU A 360 12.48 24.33 -5.51
N SER A 361 11.75 25.41 -5.70
CA SER A 361 11.63 26.48 -4.70
C SER A 361 10.92 25.99 -3.44
N GLU A 362 9.80 25.27 -3.59
CA GLU A 362 9.07 24.67 -2.46
C GLU A 362 9.91 23.60 -1.72
N ILE A 363 10.77 22.88 -2.44
CA ILE A 363 11.70 21.93 -1.83
C ILE A 363 12.80 22.67 -1.06
N ALA A 364 13.39 23.72 -1.64
CA ALA A 364 14.41 24.54 -0.99
C ALA A 364 13.87 25.19 0.30
N ASP A 365 12.67 25.76 0.25
CA ASP A 365 11.99 26.38 1.40
C ASP A 365 11.71 25.34 2.50
N ARG A 366 11.22 24.17 2.14
CA ARG A 366 10.90 23.08 3.10
C ARG A 366 12.12 22.63 3.90
N TYR A 367 13.28 22.54 3.25
CA TYR A 367 14.51 22.10 3.90
C TYR A 367 15.40 23.25 4.37
N GLN A 368 14.92 24.50 4.24
CA GLN A 368 15.65 25.71 4.63
C GLN A 368 17.07 25.77 4.02
N VAL A 369 17.16 25.43 2.73
CA VAL A 369 18.40 25.48 1.95
C VAL A 369 18.27 26.48 0.82
N ASP A 370 19.38 27.05 0.37
CA ASP A 370 19.40 27.95 -0.75
C ASP A 370 19.08 27.22 -2.06
N LEU A 371 18.27 27.84 -2.93
CA LEU A 371 17.84 27.24 -4.19
C LEU A 371 19.02 27.01 -5.15
N GLU A 372 20.00 27.94 -5.20
CA GLU A 372 21.16 27.80 -6.06
C GLU A 372 22.08 26.67 -5.58
N GLU A 373 22.22 26.51 -4.25
CA GLU A 373 22.92 25.39 -3.66
C GLU A 373 22.23 24.07 -3.97
N LEU A 374 20.89 24.02 -3.84
CA LEU A 374 20.08 22.83 -4.16
C LEU A 374 20.25 22.42 -5.62
N LEU A 375 20.21 23.38 -6.54
CA LEU A 375 20.47 23.16 -7.97
C LEU A 375 21.87 22.62 -8.22
N SER A 376 22.89 23.24 -7.59
CA SER A 376 24.28 22.83 -7.71
C SER A 376 24.56 21.42 -7.20
N TRP A 377 23.98 21.05 -6.04
CA TRP A 377 24.15 19.70 -5.48
C TRP A 377 23.56 18.59 -6.34
N ASN A 378 22.59 18.93 -7.18
CA ASN A 378 21.83 18.00 -8.00
C ASN A 378 22.10 18.16 -9.50
N GLU A 379 22.98 19.06 -9.90
CA GLU A 379 23.31 19.36 -11.31
C GLU A 379 22.06 19.66 -12.16
N LEU A 380 21.09 20.37 -11.56
CA LEU A 380 19.80 20.68 -12.19
C LEU A 380 19.84 21.99 -12.95
N ASN A 381 19.17 22.01 -14.11
CA ASN A 381 18.97 23.25 -14.87
C ASN A 381 17.64 23.90 -14.42
N PRO A 382 17.65 25.16 -13.92
CA PRO A 382 16.44 25.84 -13.44
C PRO A 382 15.39 26.08 -14.53
N ALA A 383 15.76 26.03 -15.80
CA ALA A 383 14.84 26.19 -16.92
C ALA A 383 14.13 24.85 -17.33
N LYS A 384 14.52 23.74 -16.74
CA LYS A 384 13.95 22.41 -17.05
C LYS A 384 12.87 22.08 -16.03
N GLU A 385 11.71 21.65 -16.52
CA GLU A 385 10.59 21.26 -15.66
C GLU A 385 10.98 20.08 -14.77
N LEU A 386 10.76 20.21 -13.45
CA LEU A 386 11.07 19.18 -12.48
C LEU A 386 10.00 18.09 -12.52
N LEU A 387 10.39 16.90 -12.93
CA LEU A 387 9.45 15.78 -13.03
C LEU A 387 9.18 15.13 -11.67
N ALA A 388 7.92 14.83 -11.38
CA ALA A 388 7.53 14.05 -10.21
C ALA A 388 8.23 12.68 -10.24
N GLY A 389 8.77 12.26 -9.08
CA GLY A 389 9.57 11.04 -8.96
C GLY A 389 11.08 11.26 -9.10
N THR A 390 11.54 12.49 -9.39
CA THR A 390 12.97 12.84 -9.35
C THR A 390 13.46 12.84 -7.90
N VAL A 391 14.65 12.30 -7.63
CA VAL A 391 15.28 12.34 -6.29
C VAL A 391 16.24 13.52 -6.21
N ILE A 392 15.97 14.43 -5.28
CA ILE A 392 16.80 15.61 -5.01
C ILE A 392 17.66 15.34 -3.76
N LYS A 393 18.96 15.54 -3.89
CA LYS A 393 19.91 15.47 -2.77
C LYS A 393 19.96 16.81 -2.05
N ILE A 394 19.79 16.79 -0.74
CA ILE A 394 19.77 17.97 0.12
C ILE A 394 20.86 17.79 1.17
N LYS A 395 21.76 18.75 1.22
CA LYS A 395 22.79 18.82 2.28
C LYS A 395 22.27 19.79 3.34
N PRO A 396 22.04 19.37 4.60
CA PRO A 396 21.61 20.29 5.65
C PRO A 396 22.65 21.40 5.81
N ALA A 397 22.19 22.64 5.88
CA ALA A 397 23.06 23.79 6.10
C ALA A 397 23.85 23.60 7.40
N ASN A 398 25.17 23.77 7.36
CA ASN A 398 25.99 23.91 8.56
C ASN A 398 25.51 25.15 9.30
N THR A 399 24.73 24.98 10.35
CA THR A 399 24.48 26.06 11.31
C THR A 399 25.83 26.34 11.97
N LYS A 400 26.56 27.34 11.44
CA LYS A 400 27.67 27.96 12.18
C LYS A 400 27.02 28.56 13.43
N ILE A 401 27.08 27.82 14.55
CA ILE A 401 26.90 28.42 15.87
C ILE A 401 28.05 29.44 15.99
N SER A 402 27.72 30.69 15.86
CA SER A 402 28.67 31.78 16.15
C SER A 402 29.00 31.72 17.62
N ASN A 403 30.27 31.47 17.94
CA ASN A 403 30.87 31.53 19.28
C ASN A 403 30.80 32.95 19.90
N ALA A 404 29.63 33.58 19.92
CA ALA A 404 29.44 34.92 20.45
C ALA A 404 28.60 34.96 21.74
N GLU A 405 28.12 33.82 22.28
CA GLU A 405 27.31 33.81 23.52
C GLU A 405 27.89 32.97 24.68
N LEU A 406 29.18 32.68 24.66
CA LEU A 406 29.87 31.99 25.76
C LEU A 406 30.83 32.85 26.57
N SER A 407 30.66 34.18 26.55
CA SER A 407 31.51 35.09 27.35
C SER A 407 30.74 36.09 28.20
N MET A 408 29.58 35.75 28.72
CA MET A 408 28.93 36.55 29.78
C MET A 408 28.19 35.66 30.78
N SER A 409 28.94 34.91 31.61
CA SER A 409 28.52 34.50 32.94
C SER A 409 29.71 33.97 33.74
N ASN A 410 30.61 34.89 34.09
CA ASN A 410 31.52 34.78 35.25
C ASN A 410 31.92 36.22 35.61
N GLU A 411 31.09 36.86 36.40
CA GLU A 411 31.43 37.80 37.45
C GLU A 411 30.29 37.82 38.48
#